data_a35aebf957046bd2e12f1afa599e34bf
#
_entry.id   a35aebf957046bd2e12f1afa599e34bf
#
_cell.length_a   1.000
_cell.length_b   1.000
_cell.length_c   1.000
_cell.angle_alpha   90.00
_cell.angle_beta   90.00
_cell.angle_gamma   90.00
#
_symmetry.space_group_name_H-M   'P 1'
#
loop_
_entity.id
_entity.type
_entity.pdbx_description
1 polymer ?
#
loop_
_entity_poly.entity_id
_entity_poly.type
_entity_poly.pdbx_seq_one_letter_code
_entity_poly.pdbx_strand_id
1 'polypeptide(L)'
;MANEVATTKKQGIASFLAQEAVKANVESVVGVKDSQRFISSVVSAVQTNPSLAECSNSSILSAALLGHSLNLPQSPQIGMFYLVPFKNKTGTEATFQLSYRGMLQLAMRSGQYKAINVTDIRDGELVSYNPIEDSYDFDPETDINKRMNLAIVGYYAYFEMINGFKKGIYWSKEQIEAHAKKYSATYRKGFGLWTTDFDAMAKKTLLRQLISKWGIMSVEMERAYVGDQAVIKEDGTVDYIDNVPDEPEKAVDVLDVDAKEITDESDRE
;
A
#
# COMPACT_ATOMS: atom_id res chain seq x y z
N MET A 1 -11.19 -19.38 -47.56
CA MET A 1 -11.70 -19.84 -46.26
C MET A 1 -11.16 -18.93 -45.20
N ALA A 2 -11.98 -17.99 -44.72
CA ALA A 2 -11.59 -17.05 -43.67
C ALA A 2 -11.73 -17.79 -42.33
N ASN A 3 -10.63 -17.89 -41.59
CA ASN A 3 -10.61 -18.37 -40.22
C ASN A 3 -11.26 -17.29 -39.33
N GLU A 4 -12.52 -17.50 -38.96
CA GLU A 4 -13.15 -16.78 -37.86
C GLU A 4 -12.39 -17.13 -36.56
N VAL A 5 -11.60 -16.17 -36.07
CA VAL A 5 -11.08 -16.22 -34.71
C VAL A 5 -12.28 -16.06 -33.78
N ALA A 6 -12.74 -17.17 -33.24
CA ALA A 6 -13.77 -17.17 -32.19
C ALA A 6 -13.24 -16.38 -30.99
N THR A 7 -13.69 -15.16 -30.82
CA THR A 7 -13.52 -14.38 -29.60
C THR A 7 -14.29 -15.09 -28.50
N THR A 8 -13.62 -15.91 -27.71
CA THR A 8 -14.16 -16.53 -26.51
C THR A 8 -14.59 -15.40 -25.56
N LYS A 9 -15.89 -15.23 -25.44
CA LYS A 9 -16.50 -14.23 -24.54
C LYS A 9 -15.98 -14.51 -23.14
N LYS A 10 -15.27 -13.56 -22.55
CA LYS A 10 -14.70 -13.68 -21.20
C LYS A 10 -15.79 -14.09 -20.22
N GLN A 11 -15.54 -15.15 -19.45
CA GLN A 11 -16.46 -15.63 -18.43
C GLN A 11 -16.63 -14.57 -17.33
N GLY A 12 -17.89 -14.25 -16.97
CA GLY A 12 -18.17 -13.33 -15.89
C GLY A 12 -17.71 -13.87 -14.51
N ILE A 13 -17.36 -12.98 -13.60
CA ILE A 13 -16.85 -13.33 -12.26
C ILE A 13 -17.81 -14.24 -11.49
N ALA A 14 -19.12 -14.01 -11.55
CA ALA A 14 -20.10 -14.84 -10.85
C ALA A 14 -20.07 -16.30 -11.34
N SER A 15 -19.99 -16.50 -12.67
CA SER A 15 -19.90 -17.84 -13.26
C SER A 15 -18.55 -18.51 -12.96
N PHE A 16 -17.47 -17.74 -12.87
CA PHE A 16 -16.16 -18.24 -12.48
C PHE A 16 -16.16 -18.73 -11.02
N LEU A 17 -16.68 -17.93 -10.09
CA LEU A 17 -16.77 -18.27 -8.67
C LEU A 17 -17.76 -19.41 -8.36
N ALA A 18 -18.68 -19.71 -9.29
CA ALA A 18 -19.61 -20.84 -9.18
C ALA A 18 -19.00 -22.19 -9.59
N GLN A 19 -17.79 -22.20 -10.19
CA GLN A 19 -17.12 -23.46 -10.55
C GLN A 19 -16.75 -24.24 -9.29
N GLU A 20 -17.00 -25.54 -9.27
CA GLU A 20 -16.75 -26.42 -8.12
C GLU A 20 -15.32 -26.32 -7.58
N ALA A 21 -14.31 -26.33 -8.49
CA ALA A 21 -12.90 -26.22 -8.10
C ALA A 21 -12.58 -24.87 -7.46
N VAL A 22 -13.14 -23.78 -7.99
CA VAL A 22 -12.92 -22.43 -7.45
C VAL A 22 -13.62 -22.27 -6.10
N LYS A 23 -14.85 -22.78 -6.00
CA LYS A 23 -15.62 -22.77 -4.76
C LYS A 23 -14.92 -23.58 -3.67
N ALA A 24 -14.40 -24.77 -3.97
CA ALA A 24 -13.63 -25.58 -3.05
C ALA A 24 -12.35 -24.86 -2.57
N ASN A 25 -11.66 -24.15 -3.46
CA ASN A 25 -10.52 -23.31 -3.10
C ASN A 25 -10.93 -22.17 -2.14
N VAL A 26 -12.00 -21.46 -2.45
CA VAL A 26 -12.52 -20.42 -1.56
C VAL A 26 -12.90 -21.00 -0.20
N GLU A 27 -13.61 -22.12 -0.15
CA GLU A 27 -14.00 -22.79 1.08
C GLU A 27 -12.81 -23.24 1.92
N SER A 28 -11.72 -23.68 1.29
CA SER A 28 -10.49 -24.06 1.99
C SER A 28 -9.79 -22.92 2.70
N VAL A 29 -9.88 -21.69 2.15
CA VAL A 29 -9.22 -20.49 2.69
C VAL A 29 -10.13 -19.71 3.64
N VAL A 30 -11.39 -19.52 3.23
CA VAL A 30 -12.37 -18.68 3.95
C VAL A 30 -13.18 -19.48 4.97
N GLY A 31 -13.27 -20.79 4.76
CA GLY A 31 -14.15 -21.67 5.50
C GLY A 31 -15.53 -21.77 4.87
N VAL A 32 -16.16 -22.95 4.99
CA VAL A 32 -17.46 -23.27 4.38
C VAL A 32 -18.54 -22.28 4.82
N LYS A 33 -18.53 -21.87 6.09
CA LYS A 33 -19.57 -20.99 6.68
C LYS A 33 -19.57 -19.60 6.06
N ASP A 34 -18.39 -19.03 5.75
CA ASP A 34 -18.25 -17.66 5.27
C ASP A 34 -18.05 -17.57 3.75
N SER A 35 -17.85 -18.69 3.06
CA SER A 35 -17.56 -18.76 1.63
C SER A 35 -18.63 -18.06 0.78
N GLN A 36 -19.93 -18.30 1.05
CA GLN A 36 -21.01 -17.69 0.32
C GLN A 36 -21.04 -16.17 0.48
N ARG A 37 -20.79 -15.67 1.69
CA ARG A 37 -20.72 -14.25 1.98
C ARG A 37 -19.51 -13.61 1.28
N PHE A 38 -18.38 -14.27 1.30
CA PHE A 38 -17.19 -13.83 0.57
C PHE A 38 -17.44 -13.74 -0.93
N ILE A 39 -17.98 -14.80 -1.57
CA ILE A 39 -18.31 -14.81 -2.99
C ILE A 39 -19.24 -13.65 -3.33
N SER A 40 -20.30 -13.45 -2.54
CA SER A 40 -21.23 -12.33 -2.75
C SER A 40 -20.55 -10.96 -2.67
N SER A 41 -19.58 -10.79 -1.75
CA SER A 41 -18.84 -9.53 -1.61
C SER A 41 -17.93 -9.26 -2.81
N VAL A 42 -17.28 -10.29 -3.36
CA VAL A 42 -16.45 -10.17 -4.57
C VAL A 42 -17.29 -9.80 -5.80
N VAL A 43 -18.42 -10.48 -5.98
CA VAL A 43 -19.37 -10.16 -7.07
C VAL A 43 -19.86 -8.72 -6.95
N SER A 44 -20.24 -8.29 -5.75
CA SER A 44 -20.68 -6.92 -5.50
C SER A 44 -19.58 -5.89 -5.78
N ALA A 45 -18.32 -6.18 -5.42
CA ALA A 45 -17.20 -5.30 -5.70
C ALA A 45 -17.00 -5.07 -7.21
N VAL A 46 -17.12 -6.13 -8.03
CA VAL A 46 -17.04 -6.03 -9.50
C VAL A 46 -18.23 -5.27 -10.08
N GLN A 47 -19.43 -5.46 -9.53
CA GLN A 47 -20.61 -4.71 -9.95
C GLN A 47 -20.50 -3.21 -9.65
N THR A 48 -19.93 -2.88 -8.50
CA THR A 48 -19.73 -1.48 -8.06
C THR A 48 -18.60 -0.80 -8.83
N ASN A 49 -17.57 -1.55 -9.25
CA ASN A 49 -16.47 -1.04 -10.06
C ASN A 49 -16.38 -1.81 -11.39
N PRO A 50 -17.08 -1.35 -12.45
CA PRO A 50 -17.11 -2.03 -13.74
C PRO A 50 -15.72 -2.27 -14.37
N SER A 51 -14.73 -1.44 -14.07
CA SER A 51 -13.36 -1.62 -14.57
C SER A 51 -12.73 -2.93 -14.11
N LEU A 52 -13.16 -3.48 -12.97
CA LEU A 52 -12.73 -4.80 -12.50
C LEU A 52 -13.21 -5.93 -13.40
N ALA A 53 -14.30 -5.74 -14.15
CA ALA A 53 -14.77 -6.75 -15.10
C ALA A 53 -13.79 -6.99 -16.26
N GLU A 54 -12.85 -6.06 -16.51
CA GLU A 54 -11.78 -6.23 -17.49
C GLU A 54 -10.61 -7.07 -16.96
N CYS A 55 -10.48 -7.21 -15.63
CA CYS A 55 -9.39 -7.94 -14.99
C CYS A 55 -9.59 -9.46 -15.11
N SER A 56 -8.49 -10.23 -15.09
CA SER A 56 -8.57 -11.68 -14.98
C SER A 56 -9.34 -12.08 -13.71
N ASN A 57 -10.21 -13.09 -13.81
CA ASN A 57 -11.02 -13.53 -12.66
C ASN A 57 -10.15 -14.09 -11.54
N SER A 58 -9.02 -14.73 -11.87
CA SER A 58 -8.05 -15.25 -10.90
C SER A 58 -7.39 -14.12 -10.11
N SER A 59 -6.96 -13.02 -10.74
CA SER A 59 -6.36 -11.89 -10.02
C SER A 59 -7.36 -11.20 -9.08
N ILE A 60 -8.63 -11.09 -9.49
CA ILE A 60 -9.69 -10.56 -8.61
C ILE A 60 -9.83 -11.44 -7.37
N LEU A 61 -9.92 -12.77 -7.58
CA LEU A 61 -10.06 -13.72 -6.49
C LEU A 61 -8.85 -13.70 -5.55
N SER A 62 -7.63 -13.77 -6.08
CA SER A 62 -6.40 -13.76 -5.27
C SER A 62 -6.26 -12.49 -4.43
N ALA A 63 -6.51 -11.33 -5.02
CA ALA A 63 -6.47 -10.05 -4.30
C ALA A 63 -7.57 -9.95 -3.21
N ALA A 64 -8.76 -10.48 -3.47
CA ALA A 64 -9.85 -10.53 -2.49
C ALA A 64 -9.54 -11.51 -1.34
N LEU A 65 -8.95 -12.68 -1.64
CA LEU A 65 -8.54 -13.67 -0.65
C LEU A 65 -7.44 -13.13 0.27
N LEU A 66 -6.48 -12.34 -0.27
CA LEU A 66 -5.50 -11.65 0.57
C LEU A 66 -6.20 -10.72 1.56
N GLY A 67 -7.10 -9.85 1.09
CA GLY A 67 -7.84 -8.95 1.98
C GLY A 67 -8.62 -9.71 3.07
N HIS A 68 -9.22 -10.83 2.72
CA HIS A 68 -9.92 -11.71 3.67
C HIS A 68 -8.96 -12.33 4.69
N SER A 69 -7.80 -12.85 4.25
CA SER A 69 -6.79 -13.45 5.13
C SER A 69 -6.21 -12.47 6.16
N LEU A 70 -6.26 -11.17 5.84
CA LEU A 70 -5.90 -10.07 6.73
C LEU A 70 -7.06 -9.66 7.64
N ASN A 71 -8.21 -10.35 7.58
CA ASN A 71 -9.45 -9.96 8.27
C ASN A 71 -9.86 -8.50 8.00
N LEU A 72 -9.62 -8.01 6.78
CA LEU A 72 -10.06 -6.70 6.36
C LEU A 72 -11.39 -6.83 5.59
N PRO A 73 -12.43 -6.05 5.95
CA PRO A 73 -13.70 -6.10 5.24
C PRO A 73 -13.55 -5.58 3.82
N GLN A 74 -14.04 -6.38 2.87
CA GLN A 74 -14.09 -6.02 1.45
C GLN A 74 -15.31 -5.12 1.19
N SER A 75 -15.25 -3.89 1.68
CA SER A 75 -16.30 -2.88 1.50
C SER A 75 -15.66 -1.57 1.06
N PRO A 76 -15.95 -1.07 -0.16
CA PRO A 76 -15.45 0.22 -0.62
C PRO A 76 -15.84 1.38 0.31
N GLN A 77 -16.99 1.31 0.97
CA GLN A 77 -17.47 2.34 1.90
C GLN A 77 -16.61 2.40 3.17
N ILE A 78 -16.16 1.25 3.66
CA ILE A 78 -15.25 1.17 4.82
C ILE A 78 -13.84 1.56 4.41
N GLY A 79 -13.43 1.21 3.18
CA GLY A 79 -12.19 1.65 2.57
C GLY A 79 -10.93 1.13 3.27
N MET A 80 -10.92 -0.12 3.73
CA MET A 80 -9.72 -0.73 4.33
C MET A 80 -8.71 -1.18 3.28
N PHE A 81 -9.19 -1.69 2.16
CA PHE A 81 -8.42 -1.99 0.96
C PHE A 81 -9.29 -1.88 -0.28
N TYR A 82 -8.64 -1.81 -1.43
CA TYR A 82 -9.29 -1.70 -2.73
C TYR A 82 -8.74 -2.73 -3.68
N LEU A 83 -9.60 -3.21 -4.59
CA LEU A 83 -9.21 -3.94 -5.79
C LEU A 83 -9.06 -2.92 -6.91
N VAL A 84 -7.86 -2.79 -7.47
CA VAL A 84 -7.57 -1.76 -8.48
C VAL A 84 -7.12 -2.42 -9.77
N PRO A 85 -7.80 -2.15 -10.91
CA PRO A 85 -7.39 -2.66 -12.21
C PRO A 85 -6.04 -2.09 -12.61
N PHE A 86 -5.18 -2.96 -13.10
CA PHE A 86 -3.90 -2.60 -13.69
C PHE A 86 -3.71 -3.30 -15.02
N LYS A 87 -3.34 -2.53 -16.05
CA LYS A 87 -3.07 -3.05 -17.39
C LYS A 87 -1.58 -3.29 -17.57
N ASN A 88 -1.20 -4.54 -17.77
CA ASN A 88 0.15 -4.95 -18.13
C ASN A 88 0.24 -5.42 -19.60
N LYS A 89 1.37 -6.01 -19.99
CA LYS A 89 1.58 -6.51 -21.36
C LYS A 89 0.72 -7.75 -21.70
N THR A 90 0.29 -8.48 -20.68
CA THR A 90 -0.46 -9.73 -20.81
C THR A 90 -1.97 -9.56 -20.68
N GLY A 91 -2.43 -8.39 -20.17
CA GLY A 91 -3.86 -8.12 -20.00
C GLY A 91 -4.15 -7.12 -18.89
N THR A 92 -5.36 -7.15 -18.38
CA THR A 92 -5.76 -6.35 -17.22
C THR A 92 -5.91 -7.28 -16.01
N GLU A 93 -5.28 -6.93 -14.91
CA GLU A 93 -5.27 -7.70 -13.66
C GLU A 93 -5.70 -6.82 -12.49
N ALA A 94 -6.32 -7.43 -11.49
CA ALA A 94 -6.68 -6.75 -10.26
C ALA A 94 -5.52 -6.82 -9.27
N THR A 95 -5.19 -5.69 -8.66
CA THR A 95 -4.20 -5.60 -7.60
C THR A 95 -4.87 -5.35 -6.27
N PHE A 96 -4.31 -5.91 -5.21
CA PHE A 96 -4.66 -5.55 -3.84
C PHE A 96 -3.99 -4.22 -3.50
N GLN A 97 -4.77 -3.24 -3.04
CA GLN A 97 -4.24 -1.98 -2.54
C GLN A 97 -4.72 -1.71 -1.13
N LEU A 98 -3.81 -1.80 -0.18
CA LEU A 98 -4.06 -1.46 1.21
C LEU A 98 -4.22 0.06 1.34
N SER A 99 -5.25 0.52 2.04
CA SER A 99 -5.41 1.93 2.35
C SER A 99 -4.70 2.31 3.65
N TYR A 100 -4.56 3.61 3.92
CA TYR A 100 -4.04 4.06 5.22
C TYR A 100 -4.97 3.65 6.38
N ARG A 101 -6.28 3.54 6.14
CA ARG A 101 -7.25 3.05 7.13
C ARG A 101 -7.02 1.58 7.46
N GLY A 102 -6.73 0.77 6.43
CA GLY A 102 -6.34 -0.63 6.60
C GLY A 102 -5.03 -0.78 7.39
N MET A 103 -4.04 0.06 7.09
CA MET A 103 -2.78 0.10 7.86
C MET A 103 -3.03 0.43 9.34
N LEU A 104 -3.83 1.46 9.62
CA LEU A 104 -4.21 1.81 11.00
C LEU A 104 -4.92 0.65 11.70
N GLN A 105 -5.84 -0.02 11.00
CA GLN A 105 -6.56 -1.18 11.55
C GLN A 105 -5.62 -2.32 11.91
N LEU A 106 -4.67 -2.66 11.02
CA LEU A 106 -3.67 -3.69 11.27
C LEU A 106 -2.74 -3.30 12.44
N ALA A 107 -2.30 -2.05 12.47
CA ALA A 107 -1.48 -1.52 13.57
C ALA A 107 -2.20 -1.61 14.92
N MET A 108 -3.44 -1.14 15.01
CA MET A 108 -4.24 -1.21 16.24
C MET A 108 -4.47 -2.64 16.70
N ARG A 109 -4.75 -3.58 15.77
CA ARG A 109 -4.96 -4.99 16.10
C ARG A 109 -3.70 -5.70 16.61
N SER A 110 -2.50 -5.20 16.28
CA SER A 110 -1.26 -5.76 16.81
C SER A 110 -1.11 -5.58 18.32
N GLY A 111 -1.87 -4.65 18.91
CA GLY A 111 -1.80 -4.31 20.34
C GLY A 111 -0.50 -3.62 20.78
N GLN A 112 0.39 -3.26 19.83
CA GLN A 112 1.68 -2.64 20.15
C GLN A 112 1.63 -1.11 20.19
N TYR A 113 0.61 -0.52 19.59
CA TYR A 113 0.46 0.93 19.47
C TYR A 113 -0.56 1.44 20.50
N LYS A 114 -0.10 2.31 21.40
CA LYS A 114 -0.96 3.05 22.34
C LYS A 114 -1.73 4.16 21.63
N ALA A 115 -1.06 4.82 20.68
CA ALA A 115 -1.65 5.83 19.80
C ALA A 115 -0.99 5.76 18.42
N ILE A 116 -1.75 6.00 17.38
CA ILE A 116 -1.27 6.12 16.00
C ILE A 116 -2.20 7.05 15.23
N ASN A 117 -1.62 7.99 14.49
CA ASN A 117 -2.38 8.95 13.71
C ASN A 117 -1.62 9.34 12.42
N VAL A 118 -2.36 9.80 11.43
CA VAL A 118 -1.84 10.47 10.25
C VAL A 118 -2.81 11.57 9.83
N THR A 119 -2.29 12.78 9.62
CA THR A 119 -3.09 13.96 9.31
C THR A 119 -2.39 14.87 8.31
N ASP A 120 -3.17 15.75 7.70
CA ASP A 120 -2.64 16.89 6.95
C ASP A 120 -2.23 18.00 7.92
N ILE A 121 -1.19 18.74 7.54
CA ILE A 121 -0.70 19.93 8.24
C ILE A 121 -1.03 21.13 7.36
N ARG A 122 -1.64 22.12 7.98
CA ARG A 122 -2.07 23.36 7.33
C ARG A 122 -1.04 24.46 7.49
N ASP A 123 -1.17 25.46 6.64
CA ASP A 123 -0.30 26.63 6.66
C ASP A 123 -0.31 27.31 8.06
N GLY A 124 0.89 27.54 8.61
CA GLY A 124 1.10 28.08 9.95
C GLY A 124 1.06 27.07 11.11
N GLU A 125 0.61 25.82 10.89
CA GLU A 125 0.52 24.81 11.98
C GLU A 125 1.90 24.20 12.37
N LEU A 126 2.88 24.13 11.46
CA LEU A 126 4.23 23.69 11.78
C LEU A 126 5.05 24.90 12.24
N VAL A 127 5.40 24.94 13.53
CA VAL A 127 6.16 26.03 14.15
C VAL A 127 7.66 25.85 13.99
N SER A 128 8.16 24.65 14.30
CA SER A 128 9.60 24.37 14.19
C SER A 128 9.89 22.90 13.89
N TYR A 129 11.09 22.65 13.35
CA TYR A 129 11.64 21.33 13.13
C TYR A 129 13.10 21.29 13.56
N ASN A 130 13.45 20.35 14.42
CA ASN A 130 14.82 20.07 14.81
C ASN A 130 15.31 18.80 14.08
N PRO A 131 16.19 18.92 13.06
CA PRO A 131 16.63 17.77 12.27
C PRO A 131 17.57 16.83 13.02
N ILE A 132 18.18 17.26 14.13
CA ILE A 132 19.09 16.43 14.92
C ILE A 132 18.29 15.46 15.79
N GLU A 133 17.28 15.96 16.46
CA GLU A 133 16.40 15.16 17.32
C GLU A 133 15.22 14.55 16.54
N ASP A 134 15.02 14.98 15.27
CA ASP A 134 13.88 14.63 14.43
C ASP A 134 12.56 14.88 15.17
N SER A 135 12.48 16.07 15.78
CA SER A 135 11.34 16.54 16.58
C SER A 135 10.64 17.71 15.89
N TYR A 136 9.35 17.82 16.11
CA TYR A 136 8.47 18.79 15.46
C TYR A 136 7.60 19.47 16.50
N ASP A 137 7.49 20.80 16.41
CA ASP A 137 6.54 21.60 17.20
C ASP A 137 5.40 22.04 16.29
N PHE A 138 4.17 21.83 16.75
CA PHE A 138 2.96 22.20 16.06
C PHE A 138 2.08 23.09 16.92
N ASP A 139 1.49 24.11 16.32
CA ASP A 139 0.42 24.93 16.88
C ASP A 139 -0.82 24.82 15.98
N PRO A 140 -1.65 23.77 16.17
CA PRO A 140 -2.77 23.52 15.27
C PRO A 140 -3.89 24.53 15.46
N GLU A 141 -4.45 25.03 14.33
CA GLU A 141 -5.66 25.84 14.36
C GLU A 141 -6.83 25.02 14.94
N THR A 142 -7.37 25.48 16.05
CA THR A 142 -8.44 24.78 16.78
C THR A 142 -9.84 25.07 16.27
N ASP A 143 -10.03 26.19 15.58
CA ASP A 143 -11.29 26.48 14.89
C ASP A 143 -11.33 25.67 13.58
N ILE A 144 -12.20 24.67 13.55
CA ILE A 144 -12.34 23.76 12.41
C ILE A 144 -12.64 24.52 11.10
N ASN A 145 -13.49 25.54 11.15
CA ASN A 145 -13.86 26.30 9.94
C ASN A 145 -12.69 27.12 9.41
N LYS A 146 -11.90 27.73 10.31
CA LYS A 146 -10.68 28.43 9.92
C LYS A 146 -9.66 27.45 9.36
N ARG A 147 -9.43 26.35 10.05
CA ARG A 147 -8.48 25.31 9.63
C ARG A 147 -8.79 24.76 8.24
N MET A 148 -10.06 24.51 7.93
CA MET A 148 -10.47 24.01 6.60
C MET A 148 -10.17 24.98 5.45
N ASN A 149 -10.07 26.29 5.74
CA ASN A 149 -9.75 27.31 4.75
C ASN A 149 -8.24 27.53 4.55
N LEU A 150 -7.39 26.95 5.44
CA LEU A 150 -5.94 27.02 5.28
C LEU A 150 -5.46 26.01 4.25
N ALA A 151 -4.41 26.35 3.49
CA ALA A 151 -3.80 25.45 2.53
C ALA A 151 -3.13 24.25 3.23
N ILE A 152 -3.18 23.07 2.63
CA ILE A 152 -2.38 21.92 3.06
C ILE A 152 -0.94 22.13 2.59
N VAL A 153 -0.01 22.21 3.55
CA VAL A 153 1.42 22.41 3.29
C VAL A 153 2.24 21.15 3.50
N GLY A 154 1.66 20.11 4.13
CA GLY A 154 2.33 18.85 4.36
C GLY A 154 1.46 17.85 5.08
N TYR A 155 2.07 16.75 5.49
CA TYR A 155 1.43 15.67 6.20
C TYR A 155 2.33 15.19 7.33
N TYR A 156 1.71 14.78 8.44
CA TYR A 156 2.39 14.27 9.61
C TYR A 156 1.81 12.93 10.02
N ALA A 157 2.67 11.95 10.24
CA ALA A 157 2.31 10.66 10.82
C ALA A 157 3.04 10.48 12.15
N TYR A 158 2.35 9.92 13.13
CA TYR A 158 2.85 9.77 14.50
C TYR A 158 2.34 8.46 15.10
N PHE A 159 3.17 7.86 15.94
CA PHE A 159 2.73 6.83 16.86
C PHE A 159 3.39 6.94 18.24
N GLU A 160 2.71 6.38 19.24
CA GLU A 160 3.22 6.07 20.56
C GLU A 160 3.00 4.58 20.82
N MET A 161 4.06 3.86 21.16
CA MET A 161 3.97 2.44 21.52
C MET A 161 3.62 2.26 22.99
N ILE A 162 3.18 1.06 23.37
CA ILE A 162 2.86 0.72 24.77
C ILE A 162 4.07 0.81 25.70
N ASN A 163 5.28 0.62 25.18
CA ASN A 163 6.55 0.80 25.93
C ASN A 163 6.98 2.27 26.09
N GLY A 164 6.19 3.23 25.59
CA GLY A 164 6.45 4.67 25.68
C GLY A 164 7.31 5.23 24.52
N PHE A 165 7.82 4.40 23.60
CA PHE A 165 8.52 4.90 22.43
C PHE A 165 7.59 5.70 21.53
N LYS A 166 8.03 6.91 21.13
CA LYS A 166 7.28 7.83 20.29
C LYS A 166 8.08 8.16 19.05
N LYS A 167 7.43 8.21 17.91
CA LYS A 167 8.04 8.66 16.67
C LYS A 167 7.01 9.34 15.79
N GLY A 168 7.41 10.45 15.19
CA GLY A 168 6.67 11.13 14.16
C GLY A 168 7.56 11.42 12.97
N ILE A 169 6.95 11.54 11.80
CA ILE A 169 7.59 12.01 10.57
C ILE A 169 6.68 13.03 9.88
N TYR A 170 7.27 14.07 9.35
CA TYR A 170 6.61 15.08 8.55
C TYR A 170 7.26 15.12 7.16
N TRP A 171 6.43 15.18 6.13
CA TRP A 171 6.86 15.51 4.78
C TRP A 171 6.04 16.69 4.26
N SER A 172 6.72 17.64 3.65
CA SER A 172 6.03 18.72 2.96
C SER A 172 5.24 18.19 1.75
N LYS A 173 4.29 18.95 1.28
CA LYS A 173 3.53 18.59 0.08
C LYS A 173 4.43 18.36 -1.12
N GLU A 174 5.47 19.19 -1.29
CA GLU A 174 6.46 19.07 -2.35
C GLU A 174 7.27 17.78 -2.25
N GLN A 175 7.64 17.36 -1.03
CA GLN A 175 8.33 16.08 -0.81
C GLN A 175 7.43 14.89 -1.17
N ILE A 176 6.15 14.94 -0.81
CA ILE A 176 5.16 13.93 -1.20
C ILE A 176 4.98 13.90 -2.72
N GLU A 177 4.87 15.05 -3.37
CA GLU A 177 4.76 15.13 -4.84
C GLU A 177 6.01 14.58 -5.53
N ALA A 178 7.20 14.91 -5.04
CA ALA A 178 8.45 14.37 -5.55
C ALA A 178 8.51 12.84 -5.42
N HIS A 179 8.07 12.31 -4.27
CA HIS A 179 7.94 10.87 -4.06
C HIS A 179 6.95 10.23 -5.05
N ALA A 180 5.76 10.83 -5.21
CA ALA A 180 4.76 10.34 -6.16
C ALA A 180 5.30 10.33 -7.61
N LYS A 181 5.98 11.40 -8.02
CA LYS A 181 6.63 11.51 -9.35
C LYS A 181 7.72 10.45 -9.54
N LYS A 182 8.51 10.18 -8.50
CA LYS A 182 9.60 9.18 -8.56
C LYS A 182 9.07 7.76 -8.68
N TYR A 183 8.08 7.39 -7.87
CA TYR A 183 7.69 5.98 -7.69
C TYR A 183 6.37 5.59 -8.39
N SER A 184 5.56 6.52 -8.89
CA SER A 184 4.31 6.20 -9.55
C SER A 184 4.34 6.58 -11.04
N ALA A 185 4.39 5.54 -11.89
CA ALA A 185 4.31 5.72 -13.34
C ALA A 185 2.95 6.28 -13.77
N THR A 186 1.87 5.92 -13.08
CA THR A 186 0.51 6.42 -13.35
C THR A 186 0.38 7.90 -13.01
N TYR A 187 0.99 8.35 -11.92
CA TYR A 187 1.01 9.77 -11.56
C TYR A 187 1.77 10.62 -12.58
N ARG A 188 2.92 10.15 -13.06
CA ARG A 188 3.66 10.84 -14.14
C ARG A 188 2.85 11.00 -15.42
N LYS A 189 1.93 10.06 -15.67
CA LYS A 189 1.02 10.09 -16.84
C LYS A 189 -0.29 10.85 -16.57
N GLY A 190 -0.48 11.42 -15.38
CA GLY A 190 -1.65 12.22 -15.02
C GLY A 190 -2.91 11.43 -14.69
N PHE A 191 -2.82 10.16 -14.29
CA PHE A 191 -3.97 9.37 -13.87
C PHE A 191 -3.65 8.49 -12.66
N GLY A 192 -4.68 7.79 -12.15
CA GLY A 192 -4.56 6.91 -10.97
C GLY A 192 -4.85 7.60 -9.65
N LEU A 193 -4.72 6.86 -8.54
CA LEU A 193 -5.13 7.31 -7.22
C LEU A 193 -4.37 8.55 -6.73
N TRP A 194 -3.11 8.71 -7.09
CA TRP A 194 -2.36 9.93 -6.78
C TRP A 194 -2.94 11.19 -7.41
N THR A 195 -3.67 11.06 -8.53
CA THR A 195 -4.33 12.19 -9.19
C THR A 195 -5.74 12.43 -8.65
N THR A 196 -6.47 11.35 -8.32
CA THR A 196 -7.88 11.43 -7.90
C THR A 196 -8.06 11.61 -6.40
N ASP A 197 -7.11 11.13 -5.58
CA ASP A 197 -7.16 11.17 -4.11
C ASP A 197 -5.73 11.32 -3.53
N PHE A 198 -5.13 12.48 -3.81
CA PHE A 198 -3.75 12.80 -3.41
C PHE A 198 -3.57 12.69 -1.89
N ASP A 199 -4.50 13.23 -1.11
CA ASP A 199 -4.40 13.27 0.35
C ASP A 199 -4.40 11.87 0.97
N ALA A 200 -5.23 10.96 0.48
CA ALA A 200 -5.24 9.57 0.95
C ALA A 200 -3.93 8.85 0.61
N MET A 201 -3.39 9.08 -0.59
CA MET A 201 -2.12 8.50 -1.02
C MET A 201 -0.93 9.09 -0.25
N ALA A 202 -0.94 10.38 0.05
CA ALA A 202 0.05 11.04 0.89
C ALA A 202 0.05 10.45 2.31
N LYS A 203 -1.11 10.35 2.95
CA LYS A 203 -1.29 9.75 4.26
C LYS A 203 -0.85 8.29 4.28
N LYS A 204 -1.21 7.51 3.24
CA LYS A 204 -0.76 6.12 3.08
C LYS A 204 0.75 6.02 3.03
N THR A 205 1.38 6.83 2.18
CA THR A 205 2.83 6.82 1.98
C THR A 205 3.57 7.17 3.25
N LEU A 206 3.15 8.23 3.93
CA LEU A 206 3.80 8.69 5.14
C LEU A 206 3.67 7.67 6.28
N LEU A 207 2.47 7.13 6.47
CA LEU A 207 2.22 6.09 7.47
C LEU A 207 3.03 4.83 7.19
N ARG A 208 3.12 4.42 5.90
CA ARG A 208 3.95 3.28 5.48
C ARG A 208 5.43 3.51 5.82
N GLN A 209 5.97 4.69 5.51
CA GLN A 209 7.36 5.06 5.83
C GLN A 209 7.62 5.03 7.36
N LEU A 210 6.70 5.56 8.14
CA LEU A 210 6.81 5.60 9.59
C LEU A 210 6.83 4.18 10.18
N ILE A 211 5.85 3.35 9.81
CA ILE A 211 5.71 2.00 10.38
C ILE A 211 6.84 1.09 9.90
N SER A 212 7.18 1.09 8.61
CA SER A 212 8.22 0.20 8.08
C SER A 212 9.61 0.46 8.64
N LYS A 213 9.89 1.70 9.02
CA LYS A 213 11.22 2.09 9.54
C LYS A 213 11.31 2.02 11.06
N TRP A 214 10.24 2.38 11.77
CA TRP A 214 10.27 2.59 13.22
C TRP A 214 9.23 1.78 13.99
N GLY A 215 8.22 1.25 13.28
CA GLY A 215 7.12 0.53 13.89
C GLY A 215 7.41 -0.94 14.12
N ILE A 216 6.58 -1.56 14.94
CA ILE A 216 6.53 -3.03 15.07
C ILE A 216 5.52 -3.55 14.05
N MET A 217 5.98 -4.39 13.14
CA MET A 217 5.13 -5.03 12.13
C MET A 217 4.67 -6.40 12.60
N SER A 218 3.35 -6.61 12.61
CA SER A 218 2.79 -7.96 12.77
C SER A 218 2.93 -8.75 11.46
N VAL A 219 2.81 -10.07 11.53
CA VAL A 219 2.85 -10.95 10.35
C VAL A 219 1.78 -10.57 9.32
N GLU A 220 0.58 -10.17 9.79
CA GLU A 220 -0.48 -9.70 8.91
C GLU A 220 -0.10 -8.39 8.23
N MET A 221 0.59 -7.48 8.93
CA MET A 221 1.04 -6.21 8.36
C MET A 221 2.14 -6.42 7.33
N GLU A 222 3.08 -7.33 7.58
CA GLU A 222 4.11 -7.71 6.60
C GLU A 222 3.48 -8.27 5.33
N ARG A 223 2.53 -9.21 5.47
CA ARG A 223 1.79 -9.77 4.33
C ARG A 223 1.02 -8.69 3.55
N ALA A 224 0.38 -7.77 4.28
CA ALA A 224 -0.34 -6.66 3.65
C ALA A 224 0.60 -5.73 2.87
N TYR A 225 1.81 -5.48 3.39
CA TYR A 225 2.82 -4.65 2.73
C TYR A 225 3.43 -5.33 1.50
N VAL A 226 3.68 -6.63 1.57
CA VAL A 226 4.17 -7.42 0.44
C VAL A 226 3.11 -7.49 -0.67
N GLY A 227 1.84 -7.67 -0.32
CA GLY A 227 0.75 -7.71 -1.31
C GLY A 227 0.29 -6.35 -1.81
N ASP A 228 0.70 -5.24 -1.16
CA ASP A 228 0.25 -3.90 -1.53
C ASP A 228 0.80 -3.47 -2.88
N GLN A 229 -0.10 -3.09 -3.79
CA GLN A 229 0.21 -2.69 -5.17
C GLN A 229 0.78 -3.84 -6.03
N ALA A 230 0.51 -5.08 -5.68
CA ALA A 230 0.97 -6.24 -6.42
C ALA A 230 -0.19 -7.03 -7.04
N VAL A 231 0.09 -7.70 -8.15
CA VAL A 231 -0.73 -8.80 -8.66
C VAL A 231 -0.30 -10.07 -7.92
N ILE A 232 -1.26 -10.73 -7.29
CA ILE A 232 -1.02 -11.98 -6.57
C ILE A 232 -1.34 -13.13 -7.52
N LYS A 233 -0.34 -13.94 -7.84
CA LYS A 233 -0.49 -15.12 -8.69
C LYS A 233 -1.08 -16.30 -7.92
N GLU A 234 -1.56 -17.30 -8.65
CA GLU A 234 -2.17 -18.51 -8.06
C GLU A 234 -1.18 -19.31 -7.19
N ASP A 235 0.11 -19.24 -7.49
CA ASP A 235 1.19 -19.87 -6.72
C ASP A 235 1.61 -19.06 -5.48
N GLY A 236 0.95 -17.92 -5.21
CA GLY A 236 1.26 -17.02 -4.09
C GLY A 236 2.42 -16.07 -4.35
N THR A 237 3.06 -16.12 -5.53
CA THR A 237 4.08 -15.13 -5.89
C THR A 237 3.45 -13.78 -6.20
N VAL A 238 4.19 -12.69 -5.94
CA VAL A 238 3.73 -11.31 -6.15
C VAL A 238 4.48 -10.67 -7.31
N ASP A 239 3.75 -9.94 -8.14
CA ASP A 239 4.29 -9.20 -9.27
C ASP A 239 3.95 -7.71 -9.08
N TYR A 240 4.99 -6.89 -8.82
CA TYR A 240 4.80 -5.48 -8.51
C TYR A 240 4.62 -4.65 -9.78
N ILE A 241 3.62 -3.82 -9.78
CA ILE A 241 3.16 -3.06 -10.93
C ILE A 241 4.10 -1.90 -11.28
N ASP A 242 4.60 -1.19 -10.27
CA ASP A 242 5.42 0.00 -10.45
C ASP A 242 6.93 -0.31 -10.57
N ASN A 243 7.31 -1.56 -10.38
CA ASN A 243 8.66 -2.05 -10.65
C ASN A 243 8.84 -2.45 -12.13
N VAL A 244 8.44 -1.59 -13.07
CA VAL A 244 9.12 -1.61 -14.36
C VAL A 244 10.50 -1.02 -14.08
N PRO A 245 11.61 -1.78 -14.18
CA PRO A 245 12.92 -1.19 -14.04
C PRO A 245 13.05 -0.12 -15.13
N ASP A 246 13.06 1.14 -14.77
CA ASP A 246 13.79 2.11 -15.54
C ASP A 246 15.22 1.60 -15.50
N GLU A 247 15.74 1.09 -16.60
CA GLU A 247 17.09 0.60 -16.86
C GLU A 247 17.89 0.12 -15.61
N PRO A 248 18.58 -1.02 -15.65
CA PRO A 248 19.27 -1.54 -14.47
C PRO A 248 20.10 -0.40 -13.87
N GLU A 249 19.79 -0.02 -12.63
CA GLU A 249 20.69 0.80 -11.84
C GLU A 249 22.06 0.13 -11.97
N LYS A 250 23.01 0.84 -12.62
CA LYS A 250 24.39 0.41 -12.64
C LYS A 250 24.73 0.11 -11.19
N ALA A 251 25.07 -1.15 -10.93
CA ALA A 251 25.53 -1.56 -9.63
C ALA A 251 26.50 -0.48 -9.14
N VAL A 252 26.15 0.15 -8.04
CA VAL A 252 27.08 1.04 -7.36
C VAL A 252 28.18 0.10 -6.93
N ASP A 253 29.32 0.20 -7.59
CA ASP A 253 30.53 -0.51 -7.15
C ASP A 253 30.68 -0.21 -5.67
N VAL A 254 30.48 -1.23 -4.86
CA VAL A 254 30.86 -1.20 -3.46
C VAL A 254 32.36 -1.00 -3.50
N LEU A 255 32.81 0.22 -3.19
CA LEU A 255 34.23 0.49 -3.04
C LEU A 255 34.72 -0.49 -1.99
N ASP A 256 35.48 -1.50 -2.44
CA ASP A 256 36.32 -2.32 -1.59
C ASP A 256 37.25 -1.36 -0.85
N VAL A 257 36.94 -1.10 0.39
CA VAL A 257 37.84 -0.42 1.29
C VAL A 257 38.86 -1.47 1.68
N ASP A 258 39.96 -1.52 0.94
CA ASP A 258 41.15 -2.27 1.33
C ASP A 258 41.52 -1.85 2.76
N ALA A 259 41.25 -2.73 3.69
CA ALA A 259 41.76 -2.61 5.06
C ALA A 259 43.30 -2.81 4.99
N LYS A 260 44.03 -1.70 4.94
CA LYS A 260 45.45 -1.74 5.17
C LYS A 260 45.69 -2.14 6.63
N GLU A 261 46.27 -3.32 6.83
CA GLU A 261 46.84 -3.73 8.07
C GLU A 261 47.84 -2.65 8.54
N ILE A 262 47.55 -2.04 9.69
CA ILE A 262 48.48 -1.21 10.39
C ILE A 262 49.44 -2.18 11.12
N THR A 263 50.60 -2.44 10.51
CA THR A 263 51.68 -3.10 11.22
C THR A 263 52.28 -2.08 12.19
N ASP A 264 52.12 -2.38 13.46
CA ASP A 264 52.72 -1.66 14.59
C ASP A 264 54.21 -1.96 14.58
N GLU A 265 55.03 -1.00 14.09
CA GLU A 265 56.47 -0.96 14.31
C GLU A 265 56.76 0.00 15.46
N SER A 266 56.65 -0.50 16.66
CA SER A 266 57.30 0.11 17.83
C SER A 266 57.96 -0.97 18.68
N ASP A 267 59.17 -1.36 18.26
CA ASP A 267 60.19 -1.87 19.17
C ASP A 267 61.53 -1.84 18.42
N ARG A 268 62.36 -0.81 18.69
CA ARG A 268 63.84 -0.84 18.76
C ARG A 268 64.40 0.59 18.74
N GLU A 269 64.79 0.98 19.89
CA GLU A 269 65.98 1.71 20.42
C GLU A 269 65.54 2.70 21.47
#